data_68bf7a422e8052a0adf0f29ef7d4a9cb
#
_entry.id   68bf7a422e8052a0adf0f29ef7d4a9cb
#
_cell.length_a   1.000
_cell.length_b   1.000
_cell.length_c   1.000
_cell.angle_alpha   90.00
_cell.angle_beta   90.00
_cell.angle_gamma   90.00
#
_symmetry.space_group_name_H-M   'P 1'
#
loop_
_entity.id
_entity.type
_entity.pdbx_description
1 polymer ?
#
loop_
_entity_poly.entity_id
_entity_poly.type
_entity_poly.pdbx_seq_one_letter_code
_entity_poly.pdbx_strand_id
1 'polypeptide(L)'
;MQKQTEIYMKQNHMVYPGDGVLVGLSGGADSVGLLLVLWKLRETFQISLRALHVHHGLRGAEADRDAAFSRMLCERLEVPFYEFRIDAAKEALDRKCSVEEAGRLARYRLYEETARAWEEEIRRVHIATAHHADDNAETVLFNLFRGSGLTGLSGIAPVRGRIIRPLLWAQRSEIQTWLRQQGQDWVEDSTNQESEYSRNWLRNELLPAVEERLNAQAVRHIDQAGRRIRQADVYLEEVAEEWLQKHAPDGKADAGALAEQAEIVQGYIVRRLFLKSKMPLRDVTETHVQAVRELLHQGTGKSISLPHGFRAVNIYGFLEVRPLSHPGERKGVLLPGIQNGNLLQMHTFPCENGNEFPKNQYTKWFDYDKIKGTLSLRHRQPGDYLTLPSGGRKTLKSWMIDEKIPRQEREEIWLLAEEKHILWIVGHRISAYYKITEQTKTILEVEFNGGKSSG
;
A
#
# COMPACT_ATOMS: atom_id res chain seq x y z
N MET A 1 35.87 -8.92 5.78
CA MET A 1 34.87 -7.89 5.39
C MET A 1 34.58 -7.93 3.89
N GLN A 2 35.51 -7.53 2.99
CA GLN A 2 35.27 -7.38 1.54
C GLN A 2 34.69 -8.64 0.87
N LYS A 3 35.35 -9.81 0.99
CA LYS A 3 34.89 -11.07 0.39
C LYS A 3 33.49 -11.48 0.86
N GLN A 4 33.21 -11.31 2.15
CA GLN A 4 31.90 -11.68 2.71
C GLN A 4 30.79 -10.72 2.25
N THR A 5 31.08 -9.41 2.15
CA THR A 5 30.15 -8.42 1.58
C THR A 5 29.85 -8.73 0.10
N GLU A 6 30.88 -9.10 -0.67
CA GLU A 6 30.71 -9.50 -2.07
C GLU A 6 29.76 -10.70 -2.21
N ILE A 7 29.97 -11.76 -1.41
CA ILE A 7 29.09 -12.93 -1.39
C ILE A 7 27.66 -12.51 -1.01
N TYR A 8 27.50 -11.70 0.04
CA TYR A 8 26.20 -11.26 0.53
C TYR A 8 25.44 -10.41 -0.49
N MET A 9 26.12 -9.49 -1.17
CA MET A 9 25.53 -8.67 -2.23
C MET A 9 25.09 -9.53 -3.43
N LYS A 10 25.88 -10.52 -3.83
CA LYS A 10 25.52 -11.47 -4.91
C LYS A 10 24.30 -12.32 -4.54
N GLN A 11 24.29 -12.89 -3.34
CA GLN A 11 23.17 -13.71 -2.84
C GLN A 11 21.85 -12.97 -2.77
N ASN A 12 21.90 -11.66 -2.51
CA ASN A 12 20.69 -10.81 -2.40
C ASN A 12 20.44 -9.97 -3.66
N HIS A 13 21.14 -10.20 -4.76
CA HIS A 13 20.97 -9.50 -6.04
C HIS A 13 20.91 -7.97 -5.88
N MET A 14 21.82 -7.39 -5.05
CA MET A 14 21.76 -6.00 -4.63
C MET A 14 22.09 -5.01 -5.74
N VAL A 15 22.99 -5.39 -6.67
CA VAL A 15 23.44 -4.54 -7.78
C VAL A 15 23.77 -5.39 -9.00
N TYR A 16 23.78 -4.76 -10.17
CA TYR A 16 24.17 -5.33 -11.45
C TYR A 16 25.22 -4.44 -12.13
N PRO A 17 25.99 -4.96 -13.09
CA PRO A 17 26.94 -4.17 -13.85
C PRO A 17 26.27 -2.94 -14.49
N GLY A 18 26.91 -1.78 -14.33
CA GLY A 18 26.43 -0.50 -14.81
C GLY A 18 25.46 0.23 -13.88
N ASP A 19 25.12 -0.34 -12.70
CA ASP A 19 24.30 0.36 -11.71
C ASP A 19 25.08 1.45 -10.97
N GLY A 20 24.38 2.48 -10.49
CA GLY A 20 24.87 3.46 -9.54
C GLY A 20 24.51 3.08 -8.10
N VAL A 21 25.38 3.39 -7.16
CA VAL A 21 25.11 3.22 -5.72
C VAL A 21 25.36 4.53 -5.00
N LEU A 22 24.28 5.14 -4.50
CA LEU A 22 24.30 6.31 -3.65
C LEU A 22 24.47 5.88 -2.18
N VAL A 23 25.60 6.17 -1.60
CA VAL A 23 25.96 5.79 -0.22
C VAL A 23 25.55 6.87 0.76
N GLY A 24 24.68 6.54 1.73
CA GLY A 24 24.38 7.42 2.86
C GLY A 24 25.56 7.46 3.81
N LEU A 25 26.26 8.62 3.88
CA LEU A 25 27.49 8.81 4.62
C LEU A 25 27.28 9.79 5.79
N SER A 26 27.32 9.30 7.03
CA SER A 26 27.17 10.14 8.23
C SER A 26 28.53 10.53 8.85
N GLY A 27 29.64 9.91 8.44
CA GLY A 27 30.96 10.04 9.05
C GLY A 27 31.26 9.02 10.14
N GLY A 28 30.25 8.33 10.70
CA GLY A 28 30.40 7.29 11.70
C GLY A 28 30.95 5.98 11.11
N ALA A 29 31.49 5.10 11.97
CA ALA A 29 32.17 3.85 11.60
C ALA A 29 31.41 3.02 10.57
N ASP A 30 30.10 2.82 10.79
CA ASP A 30 29.28 1.94 9.95
C ASP A 30 29.15 2.50 8.52
N SER A 31 28.90 3.81 8.38
CA SER A 31 28.78 4.46 7.07
C SER A 31 30.10 4.61 6.34
N VAL A 32 31.19 4.85 7.07
CA VAL A 32 32.56 4.87 6.53
C VAL A 32 32.95 3.46 6.07
N GLY A 33 32.64 2.44 6.88
CA GLY A 33 32.87 1.03 6.52
C GLY A 33 32.10 0.63 5.27
N LEU A 34 30.84 1.07 5.14
CA LEU A 34 30.04 0.83 3.95
C LEU A 34 30.66 1.48 2.70
N LEU A 35 31.01 2.77 2.79
CA LEU A 35 31.62 3.47 1.66
C LEU A 35 32.93 2.80 1.23
N LEU A 36 33.81 2.50 2.18
CA LEU A 36 35.12 1.92 1.87
C LEU A 36 35.02 0.51 1.27
N VAL A 37 34.13 -0.34 1.79
CA VAL A 37 33.95 -1.70 1.24
C VAL A 37 33.35 -1.66 -0.17
N LEU A 38 32.37 -0.79 -0.43
CA LEU A 38 31.78 -0.61 -1.75
C LEU A 38 32.80 -0.01 -2.73
N TRP A 39 33.62 0.94 -2.27
CA TRP A 39 34.69 1.51 -3.08
C TRP A 39 35.68 0.44 -3.53
N LYS A 40 36.08 -0.47 -2.64
CA LYS A 40 36.93 -1.61 -2.98
C LYS A 40 36.29 -2.64 -3.91
N LEU A 41 34.95 -2.75 -3.87
CA LEU A 41 34.19 -3.71 -4.68
C LEU A 41 33.66 -3.11 -5.99
N ARG A 42 33.82 -1.80 -6.24
CA ARG A 42 33.22 -1.11 -7.37
C ARG A 42 33.60 -1.68 -8.74
N GLU A 43 34.87 -2.09 -8.88
CA GLU A 43 35.35 -2.72 -10.13
C GLU A 43 34.81 -4.15 -10.28
N THR A 44 34.77 -4.92 -9.19
CA THR A 44 34.21 -6.28 -9.18
C THR A 44 32.76 -6.33 -9.61
N PHE A 45 31.96 -5.35 -9.17
CA PHE A 45 30.56 -5.26 -9.53
C PHE A 45 30.29 -4.35 -10.74
N GLN A 46 31.32 -3.65 -11.26
CA GLN A 46 31.20 -2.67 -12.32
C GLN A 46 30.13 -1.59 -12.01
N ILE A 47 30.18 -1.04 -10.79
CA ILE A 47 29.26 -0.02 -10.29
C ILE A 47 29.94 1.33 -10.16
N SER A 48 29.14 2.40 -10.31
CA SER A 48 29.54 3.77 -10.00
C SER A 48 29.09 4.15 -8.59
N LEU A 49 29.90 4.93 -7.87
CA LEU A 49 29.59 5.35 -6.50
C LEU A 49 29.39 6.87 -6.43
N ARG A 50 28.42 7.29 -5.67
CA ARG A 50 28.26 8.67 -5.16
C ARG A 50 27.94 8.59 -3.68
N ALA A 51 28.31 9.61 -2.89
CA ALA A 51 28.03 9.68 -1.46
C ALA A 51 27.15 10.88 -1.15
N LEU A 52 26.26 10.73 -0.17
CA LEU A 52 25.38 11.80 0.29
C LEU A 52 25.41 11.90 1.81
N HIS A 53 25.70 13.09 2.31
CA HIS A 53 25.64 13.47 3.72
C HIS A 53 24.45 14.38 3.97
N VAL A 54 23.71 14.13 5.04
CA VAL A 54 22.61 14.98 5.48
C VAL A 54 22.97 15.61 6.83
N HIS A 55 23.18 16.92 6.82
CA HIS A 55 23.43 17.73 8.00
C HIS A 55 22.07 18.14 8.62
N HIS A 56 21.77 17.65 9.81
CA HIS A 56 20.46 17.80 10.45
C HIS A 56 20.24 19.14 11.18
N GLY A 57 21.25 20.00 11.28
CA GLY A 57 21.15 21.29 11.93
C GLY A 57 21.11 21.28 13.48
N LEU A 58 21.22 20.11 14.10
CA LEU A 58 20.96 19.91 15.53
C LEU A 58 22.19 20.10 16.43
N ARG A 59 23.43 19.92 15.91
CA ARG A 59 24.66 19.78 16.70
C ARG A 59 25.74 20.87 16.43
N GLY A 60 25.40 21.90 15.68
CA GLY A 60 26.34 22.99 15.38
C GLY A 60 27.71 22.48 14.88
N ALA A 61 28.78 22.82 15.59
CA ALA A 61 30.18 22.54 15.19
C ALA A 61 30.49 21.02 15.03
N GLU A 62 29.86 20.14 15.77
CA GLU A 62 30.08 18.69 15.60
C GLU A 62 29.55 18.21 14.23
N ALA A 63 28.36 18.65 13.85
CA ALA A 63 27.80 18.27 12.56
C ALA A 63 28.59 18.87 11.37
N ASP A 64 29.15 20.09 11.54
CA ASP A 64 30.07 20.70 10.56
C ASP A 64 31.37 19.87 10.43
N ARG A 65 31.93 19.40 11.55
CA ARG A 65 33.11 18.50 11.57
C ARG A 65 32.81 17.18 10.83
N ASP A 66 31.64 16.59 11.09
CA ASP A 66 31.23 15.30 10.48
C ASP A 66 31.04 15.44 8.95
N ALA A 67 30.47 16.56 8.51
CA ALA A 67 30.35 16.90 7.10
C ALA A 67 31.72 17.12 6.44
N ALA A 68 32.64 17.89 7.11
CA ALA A 68 33.96 18.11 6.61
C ALA A 68 34.79 16.82 6.50
N PHE A 69 34.72 15.95 7.51
CA PHE A 69 35.35 14.63 7.48
C PHE A 69 34.82 13.77 6.30
N SER A 70 33.50 13.73 6.13
CA SER A 70 32.85 12.95 5.06
C SER A 70 33.27 13.46 3.68
N ARG A 71 33.39 14.78 3.51
CA ARG A 71 33.86 15.40 2.27
C ARG A 71 35.31 15.03 1.97
N MET A 72 36.22 15.21 2.94
CA MET A 72 37.64 14.88 2.79
C MET A 72 37.86 13.38 2.46
N LEU A 73 37.05 12.49 3.08
CA LEU A 73 37.09 11.08 2.77
C LEU A 73 36.69 10.82 1.31
N CYS A 74 35.61 11.44 0.85
CA CYS A 74 35.15 11.27 -0.53
C CYS A 74 36.14 11.84 -1.56
N GLU A 75 36.74 13.01 -1.29
CA GLU A 75 37.79 13.59 -2.12
C GLU A 75 38.99 12.65 -2.27
N ARG A 76 39.45 12.05 -1.15
CA ARG A 76 40.55 11.07 -1.17
C ARG A 76 40.24 9.79 -1.96
N LEU A 77 38.97 9.35 -1.95
CA LEU A 77 38.49 8.16 -2.66
C LEU A 77 38.02 8.47 -4.08
N GLU A 78 38.08 9.73 -4.51
CA GLU A 78 37.55 10.20 -5.81
C GLU A 78 36.07 9.83 -6.02
N VAL A 79 35.25 9.91 -4.94
CA VAL A 79 33.81 9.66 -4.95
C VAL A 79 33.06 10.98 -4.94
N PRO A 80 32.18 11.27 -5.92
CA PRO A 80 31.36 12.47 -5.92
C PRO A 80 30.51 12.56 -4.64
N PHE A 81 30.53 13.74 -4.02
CA PHE A 81 29.93 13.98 -2.70
C PHE A 81 28.85 15.05 -2.77
N TYR A 82 27.67 14.73 -2.18
CA TYR A 82 26.56 15.67 -1.99
C TYR A 82 26.36 15.95 -0.52
N GLU A 83 26.21 17.22 -0.17
CA GLU A 83 25.87 17.66 1.18
C GLU A 83 24.55 18.42 1.15
N PHE A 84 23.61 18.01 1.98
CA PHE A 84 22.34 18.72 2.18
C PHE A 84 22.20 19.12 3.64
N ARG A 85 21.73 20.35 3.87
CA ARG A 85 21.40 20.85 5.20
C ARG A 85 19.90 20.93 5.37
N ILE A 86 19.39 20.40 6.46
CA ILE A 86 17.97 20.42 6.82
C ILE A 86 17.81 21.02 8.22
N ASP A 87 16.68 21.64 8.46
CA ASP A 87 16.22 22.03 9.79
C ASP A 87 15.24 20.95 10.30
N ALA A 88 15.78 19.94 10.97
CA ALA A 88 15.00 18.82 11.46
C ALA A 88 13.96 19.24 12.52
N ALA A 89 14.22 20.29 13.30
CA ALA A 89 13.28 20.81 14.29
C ALA A 89 12.06 21.45 13.62
N LYS A 90 12.28 22.25 12.58
CA LYS A 90 11.20 22.86 11.80
C LYS A 90 10.36 21.78 11.08
N GLU A 91 11.01 20.81 10.41
CA GLU A 91 10.28 19.72 9.76
C GLU A 91 9.45 18.87 10.74
N ALA A 92 9.92 18.71 11.98
CA ALA A 92 9.19 18.01 13.03
C ALA A 92 7.89 18.74 13.42
N LEU A 93 7.96 20.05 13.57
CA LEU A 93 6.80 20.91 13.86
C LEU A 93 5.77 20.85 12.72
N ASP A 94 6.23 21.02 11.48
CA ASP A 94 5.37 21.02 10.29
C ASP A 94 4.65 19.67 10.09
N ARG A 95 5.33 18.56 10.40
CA ARG A 95 4.82 17.17 10.23
C ARG A 95 4.13 16.60 11.48
N LYS A 96 4.20 17.29 12.63
CA LYS A 96 3.68 16.82 13.93
C LYS A 96 4.23 15.43 14.32
N CYS A 97 5.53 15.24 14.17
CA CYS A 97 6.26 14.02 14.52
C CYS A 97 7.50 14.35 15.37
N SER A 98 8.22 13.33 15.85
CA SER A 98 9.48 13.55 16.57
C SER A 98 10.57 14.14 15.65
N VAL A 99 11.55 14.84 16.23
CA VAL A 99 12.68 15.41 15.48
C VAL A 99 13.49 14.31 14.79
N GLU A 100 13.63 13.15 15.42
CA GLU A 100 14.29 11.98 14.84
C GLU A 100 13.53 11.44 13.62
N GLU A 101 12.22 11.28 13.74
CA GLU A 101 11.38 10.84 12.63
C GLU A 101 11.40 11.84 11.47
N ALA A 102 11.31 13.13 11.75
CA ALA A 102 11.42 14.18 10.75
C ALA A 102 12.78 14.14 10.02
N GLY A 103 13.87 14.04 10.77
CA GLY A 103 15.21 13.91 10.21
C GLY A 103 15.39 12.65 9.36
N ARG A 104 14.80 11.51 9.80
CA ARG A 104 14.78 10.28 9.04
C ARG A 104 13.98 10.43 7.74
N LEU A 105 12.78 10.97 7.78
CA LEU A 105 11.94 11.19 6.59
C LEU A 105 12.63 12.12 5.59
N ALA A 106 13.21 13.21 6.06
CA ALA A 106 13.96 14.14 5.21
C ALA A 106 15.17 13.48 4.55
N ARG A 107 15.93 12.66 5.30
CA ARG A 107 17.06 11.88 4.77
C ARG A 107 16.64 10.96 3.63
N TYR A 108 15.58 10.16 3.82
CA TYR A 108 15.13 9.26 2.77
C TYR A 108 14.56 10.00 1.56
N ARG A 109 13.88 11.14 1.76
CA ARG A 109 13.44 12.02 0.67
C ARG A 109 14.63 12.49 -0.18
N LEU A 110 15.69 13.02 0.47
CA LEU A 110 16.89 13.49 -0.21
C LEU A 110 17.63 12.37 -0.94
N TYR A 111 17.69 11.18 -0.35
CA TYR A 111 18.23 10.00 -1.04
C TYR A 111 17.46 9.65 -2.31
N GLU A 112 16.12 9.64 -2.24
CA GLU A 112 15.26 9.35 -3.39
C GLU A 112 15.36 10.42 -4.48
N GLU A 113 15.36 11.70 -4.11
CA GLU A 113 15.50 12.82 -5.04
C GLU A 113 16.85 12.77 -5.77
N THR A 114 17.94 12.59 -5.03
CA THR A 114 19.30 12.49 -5.59
C THR A 114 19.46 11.25 -6.47
N ALA A 115 18.91 10.11 -6.04
CA ALA A 115 18.98 8.89 -6.82
C ALA A 115 18.22 9.02 -8.15
N ARG A 116 17.02 9.64 -8.13
CA ARG A 116 16.23 9.90 -9.36
C ARG A 116 16.95 10.87 -10.32
N ALA A 117 17.55 11.94 -9.79
CA ALA A 117 18.31 12.85 -10.62
C ALA A 117 19.51 12.15 -11.28
N TRP A 118 20.16 11.23 -10.56
CA TRP A 118 21.27 10.48 -11.13
C TRP A 118 20.83 9.42 -12.16
N GLU A 119 19.59 8.93 -12.12
CA GLU A 119 19.04 8.02 -13.13
C GLU A 119 18.86 8.65 -14.53
N GLU A 120 19.01 9.97 -14.66
CA GLU A 120 19.13 10.65 -15.96
C GLU A 120 20.47 10.35 -16.68
N GLU A 121 21.50 9.99 -15.91
CA GLU A 121 22.85 9.68 -16.42
C GLU A 121 23.12 8.16 -16.49
N ILE A 122 22.42 7.36 -15.70
CA ILE A 122 22.69 5.93 -15.50
C ILE A 122 21.40 5.13 -15.38
N ARG A 123 21.42 3.87 -15.79
CA ARG A 123 20.21 3.04 -15.92
C ARG A 123 19.43 2.86 -14.62
N ARG A 124 20.12 2.65 -13.49
CA ARG A 124 19.51 2.36 -12.19
C ARG A 124 20.40 2.85 -11.06
N VAL A 125 19.80 3.42 -10.04
CA VAL A 125 20.51 3.87 -8.85
C VAL A 125 19.94 3.18 -7.61
N HIS A 126 20.81 2.55 -6.82
CA HIS A 126 20.51 1.98 -5.52
C HIS A 126 20.97 2.94 -4.41
N ILE A 127 20.28 2.91 -3.28
CA ILE A 127 20.62 3.68 -2.08
C ILE A 127 21.20 2.72 -1.06
N ALA A 128 22.49 2.81 -0.76
CA ALA A 128 23.14 1.97 0.22
C ALA A 128 23.10 2.61 1.61
N THR A 129 22.58 1.87 2.60
CA THR A 129 22.53 2.28 4.01
C THR A 129 23.33 1.31 4.88
N ALA A 130 24.00 1.85 5.92
CA ALA A 130 24.96 1.14 6.74
C ALA A 130 24.35 0.33 7.91
N HIS A 131 23.17 -0.24 7.71
CA HIS A 131 22.58 -1.14 8.71
C HIS A 131 23.40 -2.41 8.80
N HIS A 132 23.60 -2.92 10.02
CA HIS A 132 24.41 -4.08 10.35
C HIS A 132 23.64 -5.10 11.19
N ALA A 133 24.27 -6.22 11.57
CA ALA A 133 23.60 -7.33 12.26
C ALA A 133 23.03 -6.93 13.63
N ASP A 134 23.71 -6.02 14.35
CA ASP A 134 23.23 -5.53 15.64
C ASP A 134 21.92 -4.72 15.47
N ASP A 135 21.82 -3.84 14.46
CA ASP A 135 20.58 -3.12 14.15
C ASP A 135 19.43 -4.09 13.82
N ASN A 136 19.78 -5.20 13.13
CA ASN A 136 18.81 -6.23 12.82
C ASN A 136 18.34 -6.96 14.07
N ALA A 137 19.25 -7.33 14.97
CA ALA A 137 18.91 -7.96 16.25
C ALA A 137 18.04 -7.05 17.12
N GLU A 138 18.39 -5.77 17.22
CA GLU A 138 17.55 -4.77 17.89
C GLU A 138 16.14 -4.72 17.31
N THR A 139 16.03 -4.72 15.98
CA THR A 139 14.74 -4.65 15.30
C THR A 139 13.90 -5.90 15.52
N VAL A 140 14.51 -7.09 15.47
CA VAL A 140 13.84 -8.36 15.73
C VAL A 140 13.30 -8.38 17.17
N LEU A 141 14.13 -8.04 18.17
CA LEU A 141 13.73 -8.02 19.57
C LEU A 141 12.64 -6.97 19.84
N PHE A 142 12.81 -5.78 19.30
CA PHE A 142 11.82 -4.71 19.44
C PHE A 142 10.46 -5.14 18.91
N ASN A 143 10.42 -5.78 17.73
CA ASN A 143 9.21 -6.29 17.14
C ASN A 143 8.62 -7.47 17.90
N LEU A 144 9.48 -8.36 18.45
CA LEU A 144 9.06 -9.47 19.28
C LEU A 144 8.31 -8.99 20.54
N PHE A 145 8.89 -8.01 21.24
CA PHE A 145 8.27 -7.44 22.45
C PHE A 145 6.99 -6.65 22.16
N ARG A 146 6.77 -6.23 20.92
CA ARG A 146 5.53 -5.60 20.46
C ARG A 146 4.49 -6.59 19.93
N GLY A 147 4.77 -7.88 19.96
CA GLY A 147 3.84 -8.91 19.49
C GLY A 147 3.71 -8.96 17.96
N SER A 148 4.77 -8.59 17.24
CA SER A 148 4.74 -8.65 15.77
C SER A 148 4.73 -10.10 15.26
N GLY A 149 4.01 -10.36 14.18
CA GLY A 149 4.04 -11.62 13.44
C GLY A 149 5.34 -11.83 12.64
N LEU A 150 5.36 -12.85 11.76
CA LEU A 150 6.55 -13.25 11.01
C LEU A 150 7.20 -12.11 10.23
N THR A 151 6.42 -11.28 9.57
CA THR A 151 6.92 -10.13 8.80
C THR A 151 7.72 -9.16 9.66
N GLY A 152 7.25 -8.85 10.89
CA GLY A 152 8.00 -8.01 11.83
C GLY A 152 9.23 -8.70 12.40
N LEU A 153 9.14 -10.00 12.71
CA LEU A 153 10.24 -10.81 13.23
C LEU A 153 11.30 -11.14 12.17
N SER A 154 11.00 -10.96 10.89
CA SER A 154 11.97 -11.09 9.82
C SER A 154 13.07 -10.02 9.88
N GLY A 155 12.89 -8.97 10.69
CA GLY A 155 13.85 -7.89 10.91
C GLY A 155 14.04 -6.99 9.68
N ILE A 156 15.26 -6.45 9.53
CA ILE A 156 15.62 -5.53 8.47
C ILE A 156 15.88 -6.29 7.17
N ALA A 157 15.15 -5.98 6.09
CA ALA A 157 15.35 -6.62 4.79
C ALA A 157 16.67 -6.20 4.14
N PRO A 158 17.45 -7.12 3.52
CA PRO A 158 18.66 -6.79 2.77
C PRO A 158 18.42 -5.81 1.63
N VAL A 159 17.30 -5.97 0.94
CA VAL A 159 16.85 -5.12 -0.17
C VAL A 159 15.41 -4.72 0.08
N ARG A 160 15.09 -3.44 -0.10
CA ARG A 160 13.72 -2.90 -0.03
C ARG A 160 13.55 -1.80 -1.08
N GLY A 161 12.91 -2.14 -2.18
CA GLY A 161 12.86 -1.25 -3.34
C GLY A 161 14.27 -0.94 -3.83
N ARG A 162 14.65 0.34 -3.90
CA ARG A 162 16.03 0.72 -4.27
C ARG A 162 17.03 0.75 -3.10
N ILE A 163 16.57 0.54 -1.87
CA ILE A 163 17.45 0.56 -0.70
C ILE A 163 18.13 -0.79 -0.54
N ILE A 164 19.45 -0.79 -0.47
CA ILE A 164 20.30 -1.96 -0.23
C ILE A 164 21.08 -1.81 1.07
N ARG A 165 21.43 -2.94 1.72
CA ARG A 165 22.13 -2.98 3.01
C ARG A 165 23.28 -3.97 2.97
N PRO A 166 24.39 -3.60 2.32
CA PRO A 166 25.51 -4.52 2.06
C PRO A 166 26.19 -5.06 3.32
N LEU A 167 26.11 -4.32 4.46
CA LEU A 167 26.73 -4.70 5.72
C LEU A 167 25.80 -5.40 6.72
N LEU A 168 24.54 -5.71 6.33
CA LEU A 168 23.55 -6.29 7.25
C LEU A 168 23.95 -7.67 7.81
N TRP A 169 24.91 -8.33 7.21
CA TRP A 169 25.49 -9.59 7.68
C TRP A 169 26.55 -9.42 8.77
N ALA A 170 27.20 -8.24 8.87
CA ALA A 170 28.36 -7.98 9.72
C ALA A 170 27.93 -7.40 11.08
N GLN A 171 28.67 -7.73 12.15
CA GLN A 171 28.52 -7.04 13.43
C GLN A 171 29.31 -5.72 13.42
N ARG A 172 28.85 -4.74 14.22
CA ARG A 172 29.51 -3.44 14.35
C ARG A 172 30.98 -3.54 14.76
N SER A 173 31.31 -4.44 15.66
CA SER A 173 32.69 -4.70 16.10
C SER A 173 33.58 -5.19 14.97
N GLU A 174 33.06 -6.00 14.04
CA GLU A 174 33.78 -6.49 12.87
C GLU A 174 34.06 -5.34 11.88
N ILE A 175 33.09 -4.43 11.68
CA ILE A 175 33.24 -3.24 10.84
C ILE A 175 34.35 -2.35 11.39
N GLN A 176 34.31 -2.00 12.69
CA GLN A 176 35.30 -1.17 13.34
C GLN A 176 36.70 -1.80 13.31
N THR A 177 36.80 -3.10 13.60
CA THR A 177 38.08 -3.85 13.54
C THR A 177 38.67 -3.81 12.13
N TRP A 178 37.82 -4.01 11.13
CA TRP A 178 38.28 -3.95 9.73
C TRP A 178 38.72 -2.53 9.34
N LEU A 179 38.02 -1.46 9.75
CA LEU A 179 38.43 -0.08 9.52
C LEU A 179 39.80 0.24 10.12
N ARG A 180 40.05 -0.19 11.38
CA ARG A 180 41.36 -0.07 12.02
C ARG A 180 42.49 -0.79 11.21
N GLN A 181 42.18 -1.98 10.72
CA GLN A 181 43.14 -2.73 9.86
C GLN A 181 43.43 -2.04 8.53
N GLN A 182 42.48 -1.22 8.03
CA GLN A 182 42.68 -0.41 6.83
C GLN A 182 43.35 0.94 7.12
N GLY A 183 43.64 1.28 8.37
CA GLY A 183 44.16 2.59 8.77
C GLY A 183 43.13 3.72 8.50
N GLN A 184 41.83 3.40 8.53
CA GLN A 184 40.76 4.33 8.26
C GLN A 184 40.12 4.78 9.55
N ASP A 185 40.20 6.11 9.82
CA ASP A 185 39.51 6.76 10.93
C ASP A 185 38.03 7.02 10.59
N TRP A 186 37.26 7.29 11.62
CA TRP A 186 35.84 7.68 11.54
C TRP A 186 35.52 8.69 12.67
N VAL A 187 34.38 9.33 12.57
CA VAL A 187 33.89 10.24 13.62
C VAL A 187 33.06 9.46 14.64
N GLU A 188 33.31 9.67 15.92
CA GLU A 188 32.47 9.15 16.98
C GLU A 188 31.30 10.09 17.24
N ASP A 189 30.08 9.51 17.21
CA ASP A 189 28.83 10.22 17.43
C ASP A 189 28.53 10.30 18.95
N SER A 190 28.57 11.51 19.53
CA SER A 190 28.29 11.76 20.95
C SER A 190 26.86 11.44 21.37
N THR A 191 25.88 11.44 20.43
CA THR A 191 24.45 11.21 20.74
C THR A 191 24.04 9.76 20.82
N ASN A 192 24.94 8.82 20.57
CA ASN A 192 24.67 7.39 20.83
C ASN A 192 24.25 7.11 22.30
N GLN A 193 24.41 8.09 23.20
CA GLN A 193 24.05 8.01 24.61
C GLN A 193 22.65 8.57 24.94
N GLU A 194 22.01 9.36 24.09
CA GLU A 194 20.81 10.14 24.47
C GLU A 194 19.50 9.77 23.78
N SER A 195 19.45 8.85 22.85
CA SER A 195 18.22 8.62 22.08
C SER A 195 17.29 7.56 22.63
N GLU A 196 16.03 7.89 22.56
CA GLU A 196 14.79 7.14 22.80
C GLU A 196 14.86 5.78 23.50
N TYR A 197 14.25 5.77 24.66
CA TYR A 197 14.18 4.81 25.75
C TYR A 197 14.16 3.32 25.39
N SER A 198 13.62 2.86 24.28
CA SER A 198 13.46 1.43 24.06
C SER A 198 14.56 0.78 23.19
N ARG A 199 15.00 1.41 22.06
CA ARG A 199 16.06 0.84 21.24
C ARG A 199 17.44 0.99 21.86
N ASN A 200 17.69 2.12 22.51
CA ASN A 200 18.96 2.33 23.22
C ASN A 200 19.11 1.40 24.41
N TRP A 201 18.02 1.11 25.11
CA TRP A 201 18.04 0.11 26.17
C TRP A 201 18.39 -1.28 25.61
N LEU A 202 17.80 -1.67 24.47
CA LEU A 202 18.15 -2.93 23.80
C LEU A 202 19.62 -2.99 23.42
N ARG A 203 20.16 -1.90 22.85
CA ARG A 203 21.55 -1.78 22.37
C ARG A 203 22.56 -1.73 23.51
N ASN A 204 22.31 -0.88 24.50
CA ASN A 204 23.32 -0.50 25.49
C ASN A 204 23.23 -1.36 26.77
N GLU A 205 22.11 -2.00 27.04
CA GLU A 205 21.90 -2.77 28.27
C GLU A 205 21.51 -4.21 28.00
N LEU A 206 20.41 -4.47 27.26
CA LEU A 206 19.89 -5.82 27.12
C LEU A 206 20.82 -6.72 26.30
N LEU A 207 21.17 -6.33 25.09
CA LEU A 207 22.02 -7.16 24.22
C LEU A 207 23.39 -7.44 24.85
N PRO A 208 24.12 -6.45 25.41
CA PRO A 208 25.37 -6.72 26.12
C PRO A 208 25.20 -7.66 27.31
N ALA A 209 24.14 -7.49 28.11
CA ALA A 209 23.85 -8.40 29.23
C ALA A 209 23.55 -9.83 28.77
N VAL A 210 22.85 -10.00 27.65
CA VAL A 210 22.57 -11.32 27.05
C VAL A 210 23.87 -11.93 26.50
N GLU A 211 24.73 -11.17 25.83
CA GLU A 211 26.01 -11.65 25.32
C GLU A 211 26.97 -12.07 26.45
N GLU A 212 27.02 -11.29 27.52
CA GLU A 212 27.87 -11.58 28.67
C GLU A 212 27.38 -12.81 29.48
N ARG A 213 26.08 -12.90 29.73
CA ARG A 213 25.53 -13.85 30.73
C ARG A 213 24.95 -15.13 30.14
N LEU A 214 24.49 -15.08 28.89
CA LEU A 214 23.82 -16.23 28.25
C LEU A 214 24.65 -16.78 27.08
N ASN A 215 24.99 -15.94 26.10
CA ASN A 215 25.68 -16.40 24.90
C ASN A 215 26.38 -15.23 24.18
N ALA A 216 27.70 -15.26 24.10
CA ALA A 216 28.49 -14.25 23.40
C ALA A 216 28.18 -14.10 21.89
N GLN A 217 27.40 -15.03 21.32
CA GLN A 217 26.94 -14.95 19.92
C GLN A 217 25.45 -14.63 19.80
N ALA A 218 24.83 -14.08 20.83
CA ALA A 218 23.39 -13.81 20.84
C ALA A 218 22.93 -12.96 19.67
N VAL A 219 23.63 -11.88 19.34
CA VAL A 219 23.33 -11.01 18.19
C VAL A 219 23.30 -11.82 16.88
N ARG A 220 24.30 -12.68 16.66
CA ARG A 220 24.37 -13.56 15.48
C ARG A 220 23.23 -14.55 15.42
N HIS A 221 22.86 -15.14 16.55
CA HIS A 221 21.77 -16.11 16.64
C HIS A 221 20.40 -15.44 16.37
N ILE A 222 20.18 -14.24 16.89
CA ILE A 222 18.98 -13.45 16.63
C ILE A 222 18.91 -13.07 15.14
N ASP A 223 20.00 -12.59 14.53
CA ASP A 223 20.08 -12.30 13.12
C ASP A 223 19.77 -13.54 12.26
N GLN A 224 20.36 -14.69 12.58
CA GLN A 224 20.09 -15.97 11.90
C GLN A 224 18.63 -16.39 12.02
N ALA A 225 18.01 -16.24 13.19
CA ALA A 225 16.60 -16.53 13.41
C ALA A 225 15.75 -15.60 12.53
N GLY A 226 16.00 -14.30 12.54
CA GLY A 226 15.33 -13.34 11.68
C GLY A 226 15.42 -13.67 10.17
N ARG A 227 16.60 -14.12 9.71
CA ARG A 227 16.79 -14.57 8.32
C ARG A 227 15.95 -15.80 7.97
N ARG A 228 15.89 -16.80 8.86
CA ARG A 228 15.05 -18.00 8.66
C ARG A 228 13.58 -17.65 8.66
N ILE A 229 13.15 -16.78 9.56
CA ILE A 229 11.78 -16.26 9.61
C ILE A 229 11.44 -15.55 8.30
N ARG A 230 12.37 -14.75 7.76
CA ARG A 230 12.18 -14.08 6.47
C ARG A 230 11.99 -15.07 5.31
N GLN A 231 12.77 -16.15 5.27
CA GLN A 231 12.57 -17.18 4.25
C GLN A 231 11.17 -17.79 4.31
N ALA A 232 10.68 -18.06 5.52
CA ALA A 232 9.32 -18.57 5.72
C ALA A 232 8.27 -17.53 5.35
N ASP A 233 8.46 -16.26 5.73
CA ASP A 233 7.58 -15.13 5.41
C ASP A 233 7.45 -14.95 3.89
N VAL A 234 8.57 -14.92 3.16
CA VAL A 234 8.59 -14.83 1.68
C VAL A 234 7.86 -16.00 1.05
N TYR A 235 8.12 -17.22 1.50
CA TYR A 235 7.44 -18.41 0.98
C TYR A 235 5.92 -18.34 1.18
N LEU A 236 5.47 -17.93 2.36
CA LEU A 236 4.03 -17.77 2.65
C LEU A 236 3.39 -16.65 1.81
N GLU A 237 4.12 -15.57 1.55
CA GLU A 237 3.70 -14.51 0.63
C GLU A 237 3.53 -15.03 -0.81
N GLU A 238 4.48 -15.85 -1.29
CA GLU A 238 4.41 -16.47 -2.62
C GLU A 238 3.21 -17.43 -2.71
N VAL A 239 3.02 -18.31 -1.73
CA VAL A 239 1.86 -19.22 -1.66
C VAL A 239 0.54 -18.43 -1.68
N ALA A 240 0.45 -17.35 -0.91
CA ALA A 240 -0.75 -16.52 -0.89
C ALA A 240 -1.01 -15.82 -2.23
N GLU A 241 0.05 -15.34 -2.90
CA GLU A 241 -0.09 -14.69 -4.21
C GLU A 241 -0.50 -15.67 -5.30
N GLU A 242 0.10 -16.86 -5.36
CA GLU A 242 -0.29 -17.94 -6.28
C GLU A 242 -1.74 -18.35 -6.06
N TRP A 243 -2.16 -18.49 -4.80
CA TRP A 243 -3.53 -18.81 -4.46
C TRP A 243 -4.50 -17.73 -4.96
N LEU A 244 -4.18 -16.44 -4.75
CA LEU A 244 -5.00 -15.32 -5.19
C LEU A 244 -5.11 -15.20 -6.71
N GLN A 245 -4.05 -15.51 -7.44
CA GLN A 245 -4.09 -15.52 -8.90
C GLN A 245 -5.09 -16.57 -9.41
N LYS A 246 -5.19 -17.71 -8.73
CA LYS A 246 -6.07 -18.80 -9.10
C LYS A 246 -7.52 -18.61 -8.64
N HIS A 247 -7.74 -18.11 -7.42
CA HIS A 247 -9.04 -18.09 -6.75
C HIS A 247 -9.63 -16.68 -6.52
N ALA A 248 -8.94 -15.62 -6.94
CA ALA A 248 -9.40 -14.24 -6.81
C ALA A 248 -8.93 -13.35 -7.98
N PRO A 249 -9.13 -13.75 -9.26
CA PRO A 249 -8.64 -12.96 -10.41
C PRO A 249 -9.26 -11.56 -10.45
N ASP A 250 -10.51 -11.41 -10.02
CA ASP A 250 -11.27 -10.16 -10.02
C ASP A 250 -11.26 -9.45 -8.65
N GLY A 251 -10.35 -9.85 -7.74
CA GLY A 251 -10.28 -9.31 -6.38
C GLY A 251 -11.35 -9.85 -5.42
N LYS A 252 -12.16 -10.83 -5.86
CA LYS A 252 -13.15 -11.54 -5.05
C LYS A 252 -12.64 -12.94 -4.77
N ALA A 253 -12.28 -13.22 -3.52
CA ALA A 253 -11.75 -14.52 -3.15
C ALA A 253 -12.85 -15.52 -2.86
N ASP A 254 -12.74 -16.73 -3.40
CA ASP A 254 -13.63 -17.84 -3.05
C ASP A 254 -13.48 -18.18 -1.56
N ALA A 255 -14.54 -17.93 -0.78
CA ALA A 255 -14.52 -18.10 0.67
C ALA A 255 -14.42 -19.58 1.08
N GLY A 256 -14.98 -20.51 0.30
CA GLY A 256 -14.87 -21.94 0.54
C GLY A 256 -13.44 -22.43 0.35
N ALA A 257 -12.85 -22.15 -0.80
CA ALA A 257 -11.46 -22.48 -1.10
C ALA A 257 -10.47 -21.82 -0.13
N LEU A 258 -10.78 -20.60 0.36
CA LEU A 258 -9.96 -19.92 1.38
C LEU A 258 -10.06 -20.61 2.74
N ALA A 259 -11.26 -21.05 3.14
CA ALA A 259 -11.47 -21.74 4.43
C ALA A 259 -10.76 -23.10 4.50
N GLU A 260 -10.48 -23.74 3.36
CA GLU A 260 -9.72 -25.01 3.29
C GLU A 260 -8.21 -24.84 3.47
N GLN A 261 -7.69 -23.61 3.39
CA GLN A 261 -6.26 -23.36 3.56
C GLN A 261 -5.85 -23.46 5.03
N ALA A 262 -4.56 -23.77 5.26
CA ALA A 262 -3.97 -23.70 6.59
C ALA A 262 -4.15 -22.30 7.18
N GLU A 263 -4.40 -22.21 8.47
CA GLU A 263 -4.71 -20.95 9.18
C GLU A 263 -3.72 -19.84 8.93
N ILE A 264 -2.43 -20.15 8.92
CA ILE A 264 -1.37 -19.18 8.63
C ILE A 264 -1.48 -18.65 7.19
N VAL A 265 -1.76 -19.52 6.21
CA VAL A 265 -1.92 -19.14 4.79
C VAL A 265 -3.14 -18.26 4.58
N GLN A 266 -4.27 -18.56 5.27
CA GLN A 266 -5.46 -17.69 5.27
C GLN A 266 -5.09 -16.25 5.68
N GLY A 267 -4.28 -16.10 6.73
CA GLY A 267 -3.83 -14.79 7.22
C GLY A 267 -3.05 -14.00 6.16
N TYR A 268 -2.16 -14.65 5.43
CA TYR A 268 -1.40 -14.05 4.33
C TYR A 268 -2.29 -13.69 3.14
N ILE A 269 -3.21 -14.57 2.75
CA ILE A 269 -4.17 -14.30 1.68
C ILE A 269 -5.04 -13.07 2.02
N VAL A 270 -5.56 -12.99 3.25
CA VAL A 270 -6.37 -11.85 3.70
C VAL A 270 -5.57 -10.53 3.65
N ARG A 271 -4.32 -10.53 4.11
CA ARG A 271 -3.45 -9.34 4.04
C ARG A 271 -3.16 -8.92 2.59
N ARG A 272 -2.96 -9.89 1.70
CA ARG A 272 -2.78 -9.63 0.27
C ARG A 272 -4.06 -9.09 -0.39
N LEU A 273 -5.25 -9.58 -0.01
CA LEU A 273 -6.53 -9.02 -0.45
C LEU A 273 -6.66 -7.54 -0.05
N PHE A 274 -6.22 -7.16 1.16
CA PHE A 274 -6.19 -5.75 1.57
C PHE A 274 -5.36 -4.91 0.61
N LEU A 275 -4.15 -5.36 0.28
CA LEU A 275 -3.25 -4.66 -0.66
C LEU A 275 -3.83 -4.59 -2.09
N LYS A 276 -4.40 -5.70 -2.61
CA LYS A 276 -5.06 -5.72 -3.93
C LYS A 276 -6.24 -4.75 -4.00
N SER A 277 -6.93 -4.56 -2.89
CA SER A 277 -8.01 -3.57 -2.75
C SER A 277 -7.51 -2.14 -2.53
N LYS A 278 -6.18 -1.90 -2.62
CA LYS A 278 -5.51 -0.61 -2.35
C LYS A 278 -5.70 -0.10 -0.92
N MET A 279 -6.03 -0.98 0.02
CA MET A 279 -6.12 -0.68 1.44
C MET A 279 -4.72 -0.61 2.06
N PRO A 280 -4.35 0.50 2.75
CA PRO A 280 -3.09 0.57 3.47
C PRO A 280 -3.05 -0.46 4.60
N LEU A 281 -1.91 -1.15 4.77
CA LEU A 281 -1.72 -2.07 5.90
C LEU A 281 -1.33 -1.38 7.22
N ARG A 282 -1.09 -0.07 7.19
CA ARG A 282 -0.90 0.70 8.42
C ARG A 282 -2.15 0.55 9.29
N ASP A 283 -1.96 0.36 10.59
CA ASP A 283 -3.03 0.15 11.59
C ASP A 283 -3.84 -1.16 11.41
N VAL A 284 -3.45 -2.04 10.48
CA VAL A 284 -4.02 -3.39 10.38
C VAL A 284 -3.33 -4.30 11.39
N THR A 285 -4.11 -4.77 12.35
CA THR A 285 -3.67 -5.70 13.40
C THR A 285 -4.09 -7.14 13.08
N GLU A 286 -3.54 -8.11 13.82
CA GLU A 286 -3.97 -9.51 13.73
C GLU A 286 -5.46 -9.69 14.03
N THR A 287 -6.02 -8.87 14.94
CA THR A 287 -7.46 -8.87 15.24
C THR A 287 -8.31 -8.59 13.99
N HIS A 288 -7.89 -7.70 13.11
CA HIS A 288 -8.60 -7.43 11.85
C HIS A 288 -8.53 -8.63 10.89
N VAL A 289 -7.37 -9.26 10.78
CA VAL A 289 -7.18 -10.47 9.95
C VAL A 289 -8.03 -11.61 10.46
N GLN A 290 -8.01 -11.85 11.78
CA GLN A 290 -8.81 -12.86 12.44
C GLN A 290 -10.31 -12.64 12.24
N ALA A 291 -10.79 -11.40 12.40
CA ALA A 291 -12.18 -11.06 12.19
C ALA A 291 -12.63 -11.35 10.74
N VAL A 292 -11.77 -11.07 9.75
CA VAL A 292 -12.05 -11.40 8.34
C VAL A 292 -12.05 -12.92 8.11
N ARG A 293 -11.17 -13.67 8.77
CA ARG A 293 -11.20 -15.15 8.72
C ARG A 293 -12.49 -15.72 9.33
N GLU A 294 -12.95 -15.18 10.44
CA GLU A 294 -14.22 -15.58 11.06
C GLU A 294 -15.43 -15.30 10.13
N LEU A 295 -15.33 -14.27 9.28
CA LEU A 295 -16.35 -13.94 8.29
C LEU A 295 -16.54 -15.05 7.24
N LEU A 296 -15.50 -15.88 6.98
CA LEU A 296 -15.59 -17.03 6.05
C LEU A 296 -16.66 -18.05 6.49
N HIS A 297 -16.85 -18.21 7.78
CA HIS A 297 -17.80 -19.15 8.38
C HIS A 297 -19.19 -18.52 8.63
N GLN A 298 -19.37 -17.24 8.31
CA GLN A 298 -20.64 -16.54 8.47
C GLN A 298 -21.43 -16.52 7.16
N GLY A 299 -22.76 -16.48 7.28
CA GLY A 299 -23.65 -16.46 6.12
C GLY A 299 -23.49 -15.20 5.25
N THR A 300 -23.97 -15.30 4.02
CA THR A 300 -23.98 -14.22 3.01
C THR A 300 -24.55 -12.91 3.55
N GLY A 301 -23.92 -11.81 3.20
CA GLY A 301 -24.34 -10.44 3.56
C GLY A 301 -23.78 -9.94 4.88
N LYS A 302 -22.94 -10.71 5.55
CA LYS A 302 -22.19 -10.25 6.73
C LYS A 302 -20.98 -9.42 6.31
N SER A 303 -20.62 -8.44 7.13
CA SER A 303 -19.49 -7.55 6.85
C SER A 303 -18.81 -7.10 8.12
N ILE A 304 -17.52 -6.78 8.00
CA ILE A 304 -16.65 -6.29 9.07
C ILE A 304 -16.03 -4.99 8.64
N SER A 305 -16.07 -3.97 9.51
CA SER A 305 -15.37 -2.71 9.31
C SER A 305 -13.86 -2.89 9.50
N LEU A 306 -13.08 -2.30 8.61
CA LEU A 306 -11.62 -2.32 8.61
C LEU A 306 -11.07 -0.89 8.74
N PRO A 307 -9.80 -0.71 9.11
CA PRO A 307 -9.15 0.60 9.12
C PRO A 307 -9.26 1.33 7.77
N HIS A 308 -8.97 2.64 7.80
CA HIS A 308 -8.94 3.52 6.61
C HIS A 308 -10.25 3.57 5.82
N GLY A 309 -11.40 3.32 6.46
CA GLY A 309 -12.69 3.38 5.78
C GLY A 309 -12.93 2.23 4.81
N PHE A 310 -12.34 1.06 5.05
CA PHE A 310 -12.60 -0.17 4.29
C PHE A 310 -13.54 -1.11 5.06
N ARG A 311 -14.08 -2.08 4.35
CA ARG A 311 -14.83 -3.22 4.91
C ARG A 311 -14.55 -4.50 4.15
N ALA A 312 -14.55 -5.61 4.86
CA ALA A 312 -14.62 -6.94 4.26
C ALA A 312 -16.07 -7.43 4.27
N VAL A 313 -16.51 -8.08 3.20
CA VAL A 313 -17.87 -8.61 3.06
C VAL A 313 -17.84 -10.04 2.51
N ASN A 314 -18.74 -10.89 2.99
CA ASN A 314 -18.99 -12.21 2.39
C ASN A 314 -20.29 -12.13 1.57
N ILE A 315 -20.19 -12.25 0.25
CA ILE A 315 -21.31 -12.15 -0.68
C ILE A 315 -21.35 -13.41 -1.52
N TYR A 316 -22.41 -14.22 -1.33
CA TYR A 316 -22.63 -15.45 -2.09
C TYR A 316 -21.42 -16.40 -2.16
N GLY A 317 -20.67 -16.53 -1.05
CA GLY A 317 -19.50 -17.39 -0.98
C GLY A 317 -18.19 -16.74 -1.47
N PHE A 318 -18.21 -15.44 -1.74
CA PHE A 318 -17.01 -14.67 -2.09
C PHE A 318 -16.68 -13.65 -1.02
N LEU A 319 -15.44 -13.64 -0.59
CA LEU A 319 -14.86 -12.60 0.27
C LEU A 319 -14.35 -11.45 -0.61
N GLU A 320 -14.84 -10.24 -0.34
CA GLU A 320 -14.43 -9.01 -1.01
C GLU A 320 -14.02 -7.95 0.01
N VAL A 321 -12.94 -7.22 -0.28
CA VAL A 321 -12.51 -6.07 0.52
C VAL A 321 -12.68 -4.82 -0.33
N ARG A 322 -13.43 -3.84 0.20
CA ARG A 322 -13.78 -2.62 -0.55
C ARG A 322 -13.84 -1.39 0.35
N PRO A 323 -13.66 -0.19 -0.17
CA PRO A 323 -13.89 1.04 0.58
C PRO A 323 -15.30 1.08 1.13
N LEU A 324 -15.47 1.65 2.33
CA LEU A 324 -16.77 2.10 2.79
C LEU A 324 -17.19 3.26 1.87
N SER A 325 -18.17 3.04 1.04
CA SER A 325 -18.84 4.17 0.38
C SER A 325 -19.41 5.07 1.48
N HIS A 326 -18.82 6.25 1.63
CA HIS A 326 -19.36 7.23 2.57
C HIS A 326 -20.79 7.56 2.14
N PRO A 327 -21.76 7.57 3.07
CA PRO A 327 -23.12 8.03 2.77
C PRO A 327 -23.20 9.55 2.53
N GLY A 328 -22.07 10.22 2.44
CA GLY A 328 -21.99 11.66 2.20
C GLY A 328 -21.82 11.98 0.72
N GLU A 329 -22.80 12.64 0.18
CA GLU A 329 -22.97 13.17 -1.18
C GLU A 329 -23.72 12.28 -2.18
N ARG A 330 -24.81 11.66 -1.74
CA ARG A 330 -25.84 11.13 -2.64
C ARG A 330 -26.75 12.28 -3.12
N LYS A 331 -26.19 13.23 -3.81
CA LYS A 331 -26.97 14.25 -4.51
C LYS A 331 -27.61 13.58 -5.71
N GLY A 332 -28.92 13.39 -5.68
CA GLY A 332 -29.68 13.12 -6.89
C GLY A 332 -29.37 14.23 -7.90
N VAL A 333 -28.97 13.85 -9.11
CA VAL A 333 -28.79 14.80 -10.18
C VAL A 333 -30.20 15.17 -10.66
N LEU A 334 -30.67 16.35 -10.30
CA LEU A 334 -31.82 16.96 -10.96
C LEU A 334 -31.42 17.27 -12.38
N LEU A 335 -32.11 16.68 -13.37
CA LEU A 335 -31.89 16.96 -14.76
C LEU A 335 -32.75 18.20 -15.14
N PRO A 336 -32.17 19.42 -15.18
CA PRO A 336 -32.75 20.49 -15.96
C PRO A 336 -32.49 20.13 -17.42
N GLY A 337 -33.51 20.23 -18.26
CA GLY A 337 -33.47 19.83 -19.64
C GLY A 337 -32.10 19.93 -20.29
N ILE A 338 -31.62 18.80 -20.75
CA ILE A 338 -30.54 18.63 -21.73
C ILE A 338 -29.35 19.57 -21.56
N GLN A 339 -28.42 19.23 -20.67
CA GLN A 339 -26.99 19.52 -20.85
C GLN A 339 -26.13 18.85 -19.78
N ASN A 340 -25.26 17.89 -20.24
CA ASN A 340 -23.99 17.53 -19.63
C ASN A 340 -23.93 17.02 -18.18
N GLY A 341 -24.47 15.85 -17.91
CA GLY A 341 -23.86 14.97 -16.90
C GLY A 341 -23.23 13.79 -17.63
N ASN A 342 -21.95 13.51 -17.43
CA ASN A 342 -21.21 12.38 -18.07
C ASN A 342 -21.82 10.99 -17.80
N LEU A 343 -22.84 10.89 -16.96
CA LEU A 343 -23.45 9.63 -16.53
C LEU A 343 -24.74 9.26 -17.29
N LEU A 344 -25.43 10.21 -17.87
CA LEU A 344 -26.72 9.97 -18.53
C LEU A 344 -26.87 10.84 -19.80
N GLN A 345 -27.26 10.21 -20.90
CA GLN A 345 -27.67 10.88 -22.13
C GLN A 345 -29.13 10.59 -22.37
N MET A 346 -29.91 11.61 -22.79
CA MET A 346 -31.33 11.49 -23.06
C MET A 346 -31.67 12.15 -24.38
N HIS A 347 -32.44 11.45 -25.21
CA HIS A 347 -32.93 11.93 -26.50
C HIS A 347 -34.43 11.65 -26.61
N THR A 348 -35.20 12.59 -27.15
CA THR A 348 -36.61 12.37 -27.47
C THR A 348 -36.78 12.35 -29.00
N PHE A 349 -37.63 11.42 -29.46
CA PHE A 349 -37.96 11.31 -30.88
C PHE A 349 -39.37 10.77 -31.06
N PRO A 350 -40.06 11.00 -32.23
CA PRO A 350 -41.37 10.48 -32.51
C PRO A 350 -41.40 8.96 -32.53
N CYS A 351 -42.50 8.37 -32.04
CA CYS A 351 -42.74 6.93 -32.12
C CYS A 351 -43.28 6.59 -33.51
N GLU A 352 -42.43 6.05 -34.40
CA GLU A 352 -42.78 5.62 -35.77
C GLU A 352 -42.83 4.09 -35.87
N ASN A 353 -43.70 3.59 -36.76
CA ASN A 353 -43.81 2.15 -37.03
C ASN A 353 -42.52 1.67 -37.70
N GLY A 354 -41.76 0.80 -36.96
CA GLY A 354 -40.50 0.25 -37.44
C GLY A 354 -39.28 0.55 -36.55
N ASN A 355 -39.44 1.30 -35.46
CA ASN A 355 -38.35 1.56 -34.52
C ASN A 355 -37.93 0.27 -33.81
N GLU A 356 -36.65 -0.15 -33.91
CA GLU A 356 -36.11 -1.31 -33.23
C GLU A 356 -35.71 -0.96 -31.80
N PHE A 357 -36.22 -1.73 -30.84
CA PHE A 357 -35.88 -1.56 -29.41
C PHE A 357 -34.40 -1.80 -29.13
N PRO A 358 -33.72 -0.96 -28.35
CA PRO A 358 -32.33 -1.16 -28.01
C PRO A 358 -32.13 -2.46 -27.21
N LYS A 359 -31.23 -3.33 -27.66
CA LYS A 359 -30.86 -4.58 -26.99
C LYS A 359 -29.85 -4.37 -25.85
N ASN A 360 -29.30 -3.16 -25.73
CA ASN A 360 -28.31 -2.83 -24.74
C ASN A 360 -28.91 -2.75 -23.32
N GLN A 361 -28.18 -3.28 -22.34
CA GLN A 361 -28.59 -3.28 -20.93
C GLN A 361 -28.67 -1.87 -20.35
N TYR A 362 -27.82 -0.97 -20.81
CA TYR A 362 -27.67 0.41 -20.31
C TYR A 362 -28.32 1.46 -21.22
N THR A 363 -29.11 1.07 -22.22
CA THR A 363 -29.94 1.95 -23.03
C THR A 363 -31.38 1.46 -22.98
N LYS A 364 -32.32 2.33 -22.63
CA LYS A 364 -33.73 2.01 -22.51
C LYS A 364 -34.60 3.10 -23.11
N TRP A 365 -35.74 2.69 -23.64
CA TRP A 365 -36.77 3.55 -24.20
C TRP A 365 -38.01 3.59 -23.30
N PHE A 366 -38.55 4.80 -23.11
CA PHE A 366 -39.71 5.10 -22.27
C PHE A 366 -40.75 5.88 -23.04
N ASP A 367 -42.01 5.71 -22.64
CA ASP A 367 -43.11 6.52 -23.10
C ASP A 367 -43.00 7.90 -22.46
N TYR A 368 -42.56 8.90 -23.25
CA TYR A 368 -42.35 10.28 -22.78
C TYR A 368 -43.65 10.94 -22.43
N ASP A 369 -44.77 10.57 -23.10
CA ASP A 369 -46.09 11.18 -22.90
C ASP A 369 -46.64 10.87 -21.48
N LYS A 370 -46.16 9.84 -20.79
CA LYS A 370 -46.50 9.46 -19.42
C LYS A 370 -45.68 10.14 -18.36
N ILE A 371 -44.60 10.84 -18.72
CA ILE A 371 -43.70 11.53 -17.81
C ILE A 371 -44.26 12.95 -17.63
N LYS A 372 -44.68 13.30 -16.41
CA LYS A 372 -45.36 14.59 -16.10
C LYS A 372 -44.53 15.50 -15.20
N GLY A 373 -43.53 14.91 -14.51
CA GLY A 373 -42.69 15.61 -13.56
C GLY A 373 -41.22 15.66 -13.99
N THR A 374 -40.38 16.15 -13.10
CA THR A 374 -38.93 16.21 -13.31
C THR A 374 -38.31 14.85 -13.06
N LEU A 375 -37.52 14.36 -14.01
CA LEU A 375 -36.73 13.13 -13.84
C LEU A 375 -35.48 13.40 -13.00
N SER A 376 -35.16 12.47 -12.11
CA SER A 376 -33.96 12.52 -11.30
C SER A 376 -33.21 11.21 -11.37
N LEU A 377 -31.87 11.28 -11.57
CA LEU A 377 -30.96 10.15 -11.43
C LEU A 377 -30.45 10.14 -9.99
N ARG A 378 -30.81 9.14 -9.23
CA ARG A 378 -30.50 9.07 -7.80
C ARG A 378 -30.45 7.65 -7.27
N HIS A 379 -30.00 7.47 -6.07
CA HIS A 379 -30.16 6.23 -5.32
C HIS A 379 -31.52 6.15 -4.64
N ARG A 380 -31.83 4.99 -4.07
CA ARG A 380 -33.14 4.73 -3.46
C ARG A 380 -33.47 5.67 -2.30
N GLN A 381 -34.76 5.95 -2.17
CA GLN A 381 -35.35 6.71 -1.06
C GLN A 381 -36.50 5.94 -0.41
N PRO A 382 -36.85 6.24 0.84
CA PRO A 382 -38.06 5.67 1.47
C PRO A 382 -39.31 5.98 0.68
N GLY A 383 -40.13 4.96 0.42
CA GLY A 383 -41.38 5.11 -0.31
C GLY A 383 -41.28 4.94 -1.83
N ASP A 384 -40.08 4.68 -2.38
CA ASP A 384 -39.91 4.39 -3.80
C ASP A 384 -40.68 3.11 -4.22
N TYR A 385 -41.31 3.17 -5.39
CA TYR A 385 -42.08 2.07 -5.94
C TYR A 385 -41.96 1.99 -7.46
N LEU A 386 -42.29 0.84 -8.01
CA LEU A 386 -42.44 0.61 -9.44
C LEU A 386 -43.79 -0.06 -9.74
N THR A 387 -44.26 0.09 -10.98
CA THR A 387 -45.46 -0.58 -11.46
C THR A 387 -45.08 -1.91 -12.11
N LEU A 388 -45.73 -2.98 -11.72
CA LEU A 388 -45.59 -4.31 -12.28
C LEU A 388 -46.37 -4.49 -13.61
N PRO A 389 -46.04 -5.49 -14.44
CA PRO A 389 -46.82 -5.79 -15.66
C PRO A 389 -48.30 -6.07 -15.40
N SER A 390 -48.64 -6.59 -14.22
CA SER A 390 -50.02 -6.80 -13.75
C SER A 390 -50.77 -5.48 -13.38
N GLY A 391 -50.13 -4.31 -13.49
CA GLY A 391 -50.72 -3.01 -13.12
C GLY A 391 -50.56 -2.67 -11.66
N GLY A 392 -50.17 -3.59 -10.79
CA GLY A 392 -50.01 -3.35 -9.36
C GLY A 392 -48.73 -2.56 -9.02
N ARG A 393 -48.75 -1.79 -7.92
CA ARG A 393 -47.56 -1.12 -7.37
C ARG A 393 -46.81 -2.04 -6.44
N LYS A 394 -45.48 -2.05 -6.55
CA LYS A 394 -44.57 -2.79 -5.66
C LYS A 394 -43.52 -1.83 -5.11
N THR A 395 -43.30 -1.86 -3.79
CA THR A 395 -42.22 -1.05 -3.23
C THR A 395 -40.85 -1.52 -3.75
N LEU A 396 -39.95 -0.56 -4.01
CA LEU A 396 -38.62 -0.85 -4.49
C LEU A 396 -37.87 -1.81 -3.53
N LYS A 397 -38.06 -1.62 -2.20
CA LYS A 397 -37.48 -2.50 -1.18
C LYS A 397 -37.92 -3.95 -1.35
N SER A 398 -39.22 -4.19 -1.52
CA SER A 398 -39.78 -5.54 -1.70
C SER A 398 -39.30 -6.17 -3.01
N TRP A 399 -39.27 -5.38 -4.10
CA TRP A 399 -38.77 -5.84 -5.38
C TRP A 399 -37.29 -6.28 -5.30
N MET A 400 -36.41 -5.46 -4.67
CA MET A 400 -35.00 -5.78 -4.50
C MET A 400 -34.74 -7.05 -3.64
N ILE A 401 -35.67 -7.35 -2.71
CA ILE A 401 -35.62 -8.59 -1.91
C ILE A 401 -35.95 -9.79 -2.78
N ASP A 402 -37.02 -9.71 -3.56
CA ASP A 402 -37.48 -10.81 -4.41
C ASP A 402 -36.47 -11.13 -5.52
N GLU A 403 -35.82 -10.12 -6.09
CA GLU A 403 -34.72 -10.28 -7.06
C GLU A 403 -33.38 -10.68 -6.39
N LYS A 404 -33.41 -10.96 -5.08
CA LYS A 404 -32.23 -11.38 -4.29
C LYS A 404 -31.03 -10.41 -4.37
N ILE A 405 -31.28 -9.11 -4.58
CA ILE A 405 -30.23 -8.11 -4.60
C ILE A 405 -29.62 -7.99 -3.19
N PRO A 406 -28.30 -8.13 -3.01
CA PRO A 406 -27.66 -8.00 -1.72
C PRO A 406 -27.96 -6.67 -1.05
N ARG A 407 -28.19 -6.68 0.27
CA ARG A 407 -28.57 -5.46 1.02
C ARG A 407 -27.63 -4.29 0.78
N GLN A 408 -26.35 -4.57 0.63
CA GLN A 408 -25.29 -3.58 0.44
C GLN A 408 -25.33 -2.93 -0.95
N GLU A 409 -25.68 -3.69 -1.99
CA GLU A 409 -25.79 -3.19 -3.37
C GLU A 409 -27.04 -2.34 -3.57
N ARG A 410 -28.11 -2.58 -2.77
CA ARG A 410 -29.38 -1.84 -2.88
C ARG A 410 -29.21 -0.34 -2.71
N GLU A 411 -28.21 0.09 -1.98
CA GLU A 411 -27.91 1.49 -1.72
C GLU A 411 -27.10 2.14 -2.86
N GLU A 412 -26.46 1.32 -3.71
CA GLU A 412 -25.54 1.76 -4.77
C GLU A 412 -26.18 1.74 -6.16
N ILE A 413 -27.35 1.11 -6.29
CA ILE A 413 -28.05 1.02 -7.57
C ILE A 413 -28.58 2.39 -7.98
N TRP A 414 -28.25 2.81 -9.18
CA TRP A 414 -28.79 4.01 -9.78
C TRP A 414 -30.23 3.80 -10.23
N LEU A 415 -31.07 4.79 -9.96
CA LEU A 415 -32.47 4.82 -10.29
C LEU A 415 -32.77 6.08 -11.10
N LEU A 416 -33.46 5.90 -12.23
CA LEU A 416 -34.13 7.01 -12.90
C LEU A 416 -35.56 7.08 -12.36
N ALA A 417 -35.92 8.18 -11.75
CA ALA A 417 -37.17 8.33 -11.04
C ALA A 417 -37.87 9.65 -11.37
N GLU A 418 -39.21 9.63 -11.41
CA GLU A 418 -40.11 10.76 -11.33
C GLU A 418 -40.69 10.80 -9.90
N GLU A 419 -40.16 11.69 -9.06
CA GLU A 419 -40.43 11.70 -7.61
C GLU A 419 -40.18 10.35 -6.95
N LYS A 420 -41.20 9.65 -6.48
CA LYS A 420 -41.12 8.31 -5.85
C LYS A 420 -41.39 7.17 -6.82
N HIS A 421 -41.87 7.46 -8.03
CA HIS A 421 -42.14 6.45 -9.05
C HIS A 421 -40.89 6.19 -9.87
N ILE A 422 -40.36 4.97 -9.77
CA ILE A 422 -39.14 4.55 -10.48
C ILE A 422 -39.48 4.25 -11.94
N LEU A 423 -38.82 4.90 -12.88
CA LEU A 423 -38.88 4.59 -14.31
C LEU A 423 -38.00 3.38 -14.60
N TRP A 424 -36.73 3.47 -14.12
CA TRP A 424 -35.70 2.50 -14.42
C TRP A 424 -34.82 2.21 -13.23
N ILE A 425 -34.65 0.95 -12.91
CA ILE A 425 -33.59 0.43 -12.03
C ILE A 425 -32.44 0.10 -12.97
N VAL A 426 -31.42 0.93 -13.01
CA VAL A 426 -30.32 0.86 -13.99
C VAL A 426 -29.63 -0.50 -13.93
N GLY A 427 -29.45 -1.09 -15.11
CA GLY A 427 -28.86 -2.43 -15.21
C GLY A 427 -29.84 -3.59 -14.95
N HIS A 428 -31.09 -3.30 -14.48
CA HIS A 428 -32.07 -4.31 -14.12
C HIS A 428 -33.37 -4.20 -14.95
N ARG A 429 -34.34 -3.42 -14.45
CA ARG A 429 -35.65 -3.42 -15.09
C ARG A 429 -36.27 -2.01 -15.16
N ILE A 430 -37.20 -1.85 -16.12
CA ILE A 430 -38.05 -0.68 -16.24
C ILE A 430 -39.43 -0.94 -15.62
N SER A 431 -40.04 0.11 -15.08
CA SER A 431 -41.42 0.08 -14.60
C SER A 431 -42.40 -0.11 -15.77
N ALA A 432 -43.41 -0.96 -15.59
CA ALA A 432 -44.37 -1.25 -16.64
C ALA A 432 -45.20 -0.01 -17.04
N TYR A 433 -45.37 0.95 -16.13
CA TYR A 433 -46.10 2.17 -16.39
C TYR A 433 -45.52 3.02 -17.52
N TYR A 434 -44.17 3.11 -17.56
CA TYR A 434 -43.47 3.93 -18.56
C TYR A 434 -43.05 3.16 -19.81
N LYS A 435 -43.53 1.95 -20.01
CA LYS A 435 -43.31 1.20 -21.25
C LYS A 435 -44.04 1.84 -22.42
N ILE A 436 -43.42 1.79 -23.57
CA ILE A 436 -43.98 2.18 -24.84
C ILE A 436 -45.19 1.30 -25.14
N THR A 437 -46.25 1.91 -25.65
CA THR A 437 -47.50 1.28 -26.07
C THR A 437 -47.90 1.79 -27.45
N GLU A 438 -48.93 1.23 -28.04
CA GLU A 438 -49.50 1.68 -29.33
C GLU A 438 -49.99 3.14 -29.30
N GLN A 439 -50.21 3.69 -28.10
CA GLN A 439 -50.68 5.07 -27.89
C GLN A 439 -49.53 6.07 -27.69
N THR A 440 -48.29 5.60 -27.57
CA THR A 440 -47.12 6.45 -27.35
C THR A 440 -46.81 7.27 -28.60
N LYS A 441 -46.76 8.59 -28.46
CA LYS A 441 -46.41 9.50 -29.54
C LYS A 441 -44.95 9.89 -29.56
N THR A 442 -44.36 10.01 -28.37
CA THR A 442 -42.98 10.43 -28.20
C THR A 442 -42.21 9.40 -27.35
N ILE A 443 -41.05 9.00 -27.83
CA ILE A 443 -40.14 8.09 -27.13
C ILE A 443 -39.06 8.94 -26.43
N LEU A 444 -38.76 8.61 -25.16
CA LEU A 444 -37.56 9.05 -24.48
C LEU A 444 -36.54 7.90 -24.47
N GLU A 445 -35.45 8.07 -25.18
CA GLU A 445 -34.26 7.20 -25.06
C GLU A 445 -33.38 7.72 -23.93
N VAL A 446 -32.94 6.80 -23.09
CA VAL A 446 -32.01 7.08 -21.98
C VAL A 446 -30.84 6.12 -22.06
N GLU A 447 -29.65 6.64 -22.19
CA GLU A 447 -28.38 5.90 -22.15
C GLU A 447 -27.63 6.25 -20.86
N PHE A 448 -27.26 5.21 -20.09
CA PHE A 448 -26.48 5.33 -18.88
C PHE A 448 -25.02 4.97 -19.11
N ASN A 449 -24.11 5.94 -18.99
CA ASN A 449 -22.67 5.80 -19.24
C ASN A 449 -21.85 5.45 -18.01
N GLY A 450 -22.43 5.45 -16.80
CA GLY A 450 -21.74 5.13 -15.54
C GLY A 450 -21.38 3.66 -15.33
N GLY A 451 -21.73 2.77 -16.27
CA GLY A 451 -21.37 1.34 -16.26
C GLY A 451 -20.27 0.94 -17.25
N LYS A 452 -19.77 1.87 -18.05
CA LYS A 452 -18.62 1.62 -18.92
C LYS A 452 -17.33 1.88 -18.12
N SER A 453 -16.75 0.83 -17.51
CA SER A 453 -15.32 0.84 -17.30
C SER A 453 -14.68 0.91 -18.68
N SER A 454 -13.98 2.02 -18.96
CA SER A 454 -13.08 2.13 -20.10
C SER A 454 -12.16 0.90 -20.11
N GLY A 455 -12.20 0.17 -21.23
CA GLY A 455 -11.31 -0.95 -21.52
C GLY A 455 -9.85 -0.50 -21.62
#